data_bcda37845f9dfdbb19ff587d4ca66d85
#
_entry.id   bcda37845f9dfdbb19ff587d4ca66d85
#
_cell.length_a   1.000
_cell.length_b   1.000
_cell.length_c   1.000
_cell.angle_alpha   90.00
_cell.angle_beta   90.00
_cell.angle_gamma   90.00
#
_symmetry.space_group_name_H-M   'P 1'
#
loop_
_entity.id
_entity.type
_entity.pdbx_description
1 polymer ?
#
loop_
_entity_poly.entity_id
_entity_poly.type
_entity_poly.pdbx_seq_one_letter_code
_entity_poly.pdbx_strand_id
1 'polypeptide(L)'
;MHIHEFQEMMRRLYFHRDSERGVKGTYDWLKDELDELWEALEEKDLEAAEREFADVIAWLASLANITGINLEKAAINKYNDKCPKCQQSPCCCTF
;
A
#
# COMPACT_ATOMS: atom_id res chain seq x y z
N MET A 1 -12.92 -4.94 7.92
CA MET A 1 -12.08 -5.63 6.92
C MET A 1 -10.61 -5.54 7.34
N HIS A 2 -9.93 -6.67 7.34
CA HIS A 2 -8.49 -6.71 7.66
C HIS A 2 -7.66 -6.48 6.40
N ILE A 3 -6.40 -6.10 6.58
CA ILE A 3 -5.48 -5.86 5.45
C ILE A 3 -5.42 -7.07 4.52
N HIS A 4 -5.29 -8.29 5.08
CA HIS A 4 -5.18 -9.49 4.25
C HIS A 4 -6.47 -9.78 3.47
N GLU A 5 -7.63 -9.41 4.01
CA GLU A 5 -8.90 -9.58 3.31
C GLU A 5 -8.98 -8.67 2.09
N PHE A 6 -8.51 -7.44 2.22
CA PHE A 6 -8.42 -6.51 1.10
C PHE A 6 -7.44 -7.03 0.05
N GLN A 7 -6.27 -7.51 0.49
CA GLN A 7 -5.27 -8.08 -0.41
C GLN A 7 -5.84 -9.27 -1.17
N GLU A 8 -6.57 -10.16 -0.52
CA GLU A 8 -7.22 -11.29 -1.16
C GLU A 8 -8.30 -10.85 -2.15
N MET A 9 -9.04 -9.80 -1.83
CA MET A 9 -10.00 -9.23 -2.78
C MET A 9 -9.30 -8.78 -4.06
N MET A 10 -8.19 -8.06 -3.93
CA MET A 10 -7.40 -7.63 -5.08
C MET A 10 -6.84 -8.82 -5.86
N ARG A 11 -6.46 -9.89 -5.16
CA ARG A 11 -6.00 -11.11 -5.81
C ARG A 11 -7.10 -11.73 -6.67
N ARG A 12 -8.31 -11.87 -6.13
CA ARG A 12 -9.44 -12.43 -6.87
C ARG A 12 -9.79 -11.60 -8.10
N LEU A 13 -9.73 -10.28 -7.97
CA LEU A 13 -10.13 -9.39 -9.05
C LEU A 13 -9.06 -9.26 -10.14
N TYR A 14 -7.78 -9.18 -9.76
CA TYR A 14 -6.76 -8.69 -10.66
C TYR A 14 -5.51 -9.54 -10.82
N PHE A 15 -5.37 -10.66 -10.10
CA PHE A 15 -4.10 -11.41 -10.12
C PHE A 15 -3.65 -11.78 -11.53
N HIS A 16 -4.58 -12.17 -12.39
CA HIS A 16 -4.24 -12.51 -13.77
C HIS A 16 -3.66 -11.32 -14.55
N ARG A 17 -4.23 -10.14 -14.37
CA ARG A 17 -3.73 -8.92 -15.01
C ARG A 17 -2.42 -8.45 -14.39
N ASP A 18 -2.33 -8.50 -13.07
CA ASP A 18 -1.13 -8.10 -12.35
C ASP A 18 0.05 -8.98 -12.75
N SER A 19 -0.17 -10.29 -12.86
CA SER A 19 0.87 -11.24 -13.25
C SER A 19 1.38 -10.99 -14.67
N GLU A 20 0.47 -10.67 -15.61
CA GLU A 20 0.85 -10.32 -16.99
C GLU A 20 1.66 -9.03 -17.03
N ARG A 21 1.25 -8.04 -16.27
CA ARG A 21 1.93 -6.73 -16.22
C ARG A 21 3.31 -6.86 -15.59
N GLY A 22 3.44 -7.72 -14.57
CA GLY A 22 4.69 -7.96 -13.87
C GLY A 22 5.00 -6.94 -12.78
N VAL A 23 6.08 -7.21 -12.06
CA VAL A 23 6.48 -6.41 -10.89
C VAL A 23 6.77 -4.96 -11.27
N LYS A 24 7.62 -4.75 -12.29
CA LYS A 24 8.01 -3.40 -12.68
C LYS A 24 6.83 -2.57 -13.17
N GLY A 25 5.99 -3.15 -14.03
CA GLY A 25 4.81 -2.46 -14.54
C GLY A 25 3.82 -2.11 -13.45
N THR A 26 3.62 -3.01 -12.49
CA THR A 26 2.72 -2.77 -11.36
C THR A 26 3.31 -1.70 -10.43
N TYR A 27 4.61 -1.72 -10.20
CA TYR A 27 5.29 -0.67 -9.44
C TYR A 27 5.15 0.70 -10.11
N ASP A 28 5.29 0.75 -11.43
CA ASP A 28 5.16 2.01 -12.17
C ASP A 28 3.76 2.60 -12.03
N TRP A 29 2.71 1.76 -12.06
CA TRP A 29 1.36 2.21 -11.82
C TRP A 29 1.18 2.74 -10.38
N LEU A 30 1.76 2.05 -9.40
CA LEU A 30 1.71 2.52 -8.01
C LEU A 30 2.33 3.91 -7.88
N LYS A 31 3.46 4.15 -8.54
CA LYS A 31 4.10 5.47 -8.53
C LYS A 31 3.18 6.55 -9.11
N ASP A 32 2.52 6.24 -10.22
CA ASP A 32 1.60 7.19 -10.84
C ASP A 32 0.43 7.52 -9.91
N GLU A 33 -0.08 6.53 -9.19
CA GLU A 33 -1.15 6.77 -8.22
C GLU A 33 -0.70 7.63 -7.05
N LEU A 34 0.56 7.47 -6.62
CA LEU A 34 1.13 8.33 -5.59
C LEU A 34 1.19 9.78 -6.06
N ASP A 35 1.54 10.02 -7.32
CA ASP A 35 1.57 11.36 -7.89
C ASP A 35 0.17 11.96 -7.94
N GLU A 36 -0.82 11.17 -8.32
CA GLU A 36 -2.23 11.62 -8.34
C GLU A 36 -2.73 11.95 -6.93
N LEU A 37 -2.33 11.15 -5.94
CA LEU A 37 -2.66 11.44 -4.54
C LEU A 37 -2.06 12.78 -4.11
N TRP A 38 -0.81 13.03 -4.47
CA TRP A 38 -0.16 14.30 -4.13
C TRP A 38 -0.89 15.49 -4.77
N GLU A 39 -1.27 15.38 -6.03
CA GLU A 39 -2.03 16.43 -6.72
C GLU A 39 -3.33 16.75 -5.99
N ALA A 40 -4.07 15.72 -5.59
CA ALA A 40 -5.33 15.91 -4.86
C ALA A 40 -5.10 16.60 -3.51
N LEU A 41 -4.03 16.23 -2.81
CA LEU A 41 -3.68 16.85 -1.53
C LEU A 41 -3.25 18.30 -1.69
N GLU A 42 -2.48 18.64 -2.72
CA GLU A 42 -2.08 20.01 -3.04
C GLU A 42 -3.30 20.89 -3.32
N GLU A 43 -4.27 20.36 -4.04
CA GLU A 43 -5.49 21.07 -4.40
C GLU A 43 -6.49 21.12 -3.24
N LYS A 44 -6.19 20.42 -2.14
CA LYS A 44 -7.06 20.32 -0.96
C LYS A 44 -8.43 19.71 -1.30
N ASP A 45 -8.47 18.88 -2.33
CA ASP A 45 -9.67 18.16 -2.71
C ASP A 45 -9.69 16.82 -1.96
N LEU A 46 -10.31 16.82 -0.78
CA LEU A 46 -10.30 15.66 0.10
C LEU A 46 -11.11 14.47 -0.44
N GLU A 47 -12.14 14.75 -1.24
CA GLU A 47 -12.89 13.65 -1.87
C GLU A 47 -12.05 12.94 -2.93
N ALA A 48 -11.32 13.70 -3.74
CA ALA A 48 -10.39 13.14 -4.70
C ALA A 48 -9.26 12.39 -3.98
N ALA A 49 -8.71 12.97 -2.92
CA ALA A 49 -7.64 12.35 -2.15
C ALA A 49 -8.09 11.00 -1.56
N GLU A 50 -9.32 10.91 -1.07
CA GLU A 50 -9.84 9.65 -0.54
C GLU A 50 -9.84 8.56 -1.61
N ARG A 51 -10.27 8.88 -2.81
CA ARG A 51 -10.24 7.93 -3.93
C ARG A 51 -8.81 7.51 -4.29
N GLU A 52 -7.89 8.47 -4.26
CA GLU A 52 -6.49 8.17 -4.57
C GLU A 52 -5.81 7.32 -3.50
N PHE A 53 -6.16 7.53 -2.23
CA PHE A 53 -5.71 6.62 -1.16
C PHE A 53 -6.18 5.19 -1.43
N ALA A 54 -7.42 5.02 -1.87
CA ALA A 54 -7.95 3.70 -2.20
C ALA A 54 -7.17 3.07 -3.37
N ASP A 55 -6.86 3.85 -4.39
CA ASP A 55 -6.08 3.36 -5.53
C ASP A 55 -4.66 2.98 -5.13
N VAL A 56 -4.03 3.79 -4.29
CA VAL A 56 -2.67 3.50 -3.80
C VAL A 56 -2.64 2.17 -3.05
N ILE A 57 -3.57 1.96 -2.12
CA ILE A 57 -3.57 0.70 -1.36
C ILE A 57 -3.90 -0.49 -2.26
N ALA A 58 -4.76 -0.29 -3.26
CA ALA A 58 -5.09 -1.36 -4.22
C ALA A 58 -3.87 -1.77 -5.04
N TRP A 59 -3.13 -0.82 -5.59
CA TRP A 59 -1.92 -1.12 -6.36
C TRP A 59 -0.82 -1.73 -5.49
N LEU A 60 -0.71 -1.26 -4.24
CA LEU A 60 0.23 -1.85 -3.29
C LEU A 60 -0.12 -3.32 -3.01
N ALA A 61 -1.40 -3.61 -2.80
CA ALA A 61 -1.86 -4.99 -2.59
C ALA A 61 -1.59 -5.87 -3.80
N SER A 62 -1.82 -5.34 -5.02
CA SER A 62 -1.53 -6.05 -6.26
C SER A 62 -0.04 -6.38 -6.38
N LEU A 63 0.82 -5.41 -6.06
CA LEU A 63 2.27 -5.64 -6.10
C LEU A 63 2.69 -6.72 -5.09
N ALA A 64 2.13 -6.68 -3.89
CA ALA A 64 2.39 -7.70 -2.88
C ALA A 64 1.94 -9.09 -3.35
N ASN A 65 0.78 -9.17 -4.01
CA ASN A 65 0.25 -10.43 -4.51
C ASN A 65 1.19 -11.12 -5.49
N ILE A 66 1.75 -10.36 -6.43
CA ILE A 66 2.62 -10.96 -7.46
C ILE A 66 4.04 -11.21 -6.96
N THR A 67 4.40 -10.67 -5.82
CA THR A 67 5.70 -10.95 -5.18
C THR A 67 5.59 -11.99 -4.08
N GLY A 68 4.38 -12.47 -3.78
CA GLY A 68 4.16 -13.50 -2.77
C GLY A 68 4.30 -13.00 -1.34
N ILE A 69 4.11 -11.70 -1.11
CA ILE A 69 4.23 -11.11 0.23
C ILE A 69 2.84 -10.87 0.82
N ASN A 70 2.66 -11.28 2.07
CA ASN A 70 1.45 -10.99 2.83
C ASN A 70 1.65 -9.65 3.55
N LEU A 71 0.90 -8.63 3.12
CA LEU A 71 1.05 -7.27 3.66
C LEU A 71 0.76 -7.18 5.15
N GLU A 72 -0.26 -7.88 5.62
CA GLU A 72 -0.64 -7.85 7.03
C GLU A 72 0.48 -8.40 7.90
N LYS A 73 1.04 -9.55 7.52
CA LYS A 73 2.17 -10.13 8.24
C LYS A 73 3.40 -9.24 8.19
N ALA A 74 3.68 -8.66 7.01
CA ALA A 74 4.83 -7.76 6.86
C ALA A 74 4.70 -6.57 7.80
N ALA A 75 3.51 -5.97 7.86
CA ALA A 75 3.25 -4.82 8.71
C ALA A 75 3.39 -5.18 10.20
N ILE A 76 2.75 -6.26 10.64
CA ILE A 76 2.77 -6.67 12.04
C ILE A 76 4.15 -7.12 12.49
N ASN A 77 4.88 -7.84 11.63
CA ASN A 77 6.21 -8.30 11.97
C ASN A 77 7.19 -7.16 12.20
N LYS A 78 7.01 -6.06 11.48
CA LYS A 78 7.90 -4.91 11.62
C LYS A 78 7.42 -3.92 12.69
N TYR A 79 6.11 -3.65 12.72
CA TYR A 79 5.51 -2.65 13.62
C TYR A 79 4.55 -3.34 14.58
N ASN A 80 5.05 -3.69 15.74
CA ASN A 80 4.25 -4.38 16.77
C ASN A 80 4.13 -3.47 18.00
N ASP A 81 3.27 -2.45 17.89
CA ASP A 81 2.96 -1.48 18.96
C ASP A 81 4.12 -0.60 19.42
N LYS A 82 5.24 -0.63 18.72
CA LYS A 82 6.38 0.19 19.08
C LYS A 82 7.25 0.49 17.86
N CYS A 83 8.03 1.54 17.94
CA CYS A 83 8.94 1.89 16.88
C CYS A 83 9.99 0.79 16.70
N PRO A 84 10.20 0.27 15.47
CA PRO A 84 11.18 -0.81 15.28
C PRO A 84 12.63 -0.37 15.48
N LYS A 85 12.92 0.92 15.46
CA LYS A 85 14.29 1.44 15.67
C LYS A 85 14.61 1.66 17.14
N CYS A 86 13.78 2.41 17.86
CA CYS A 86 14.04 2.73 19.26
C CYS A 86 13.27 1.87 20.27
N GLN A 87 12.36 1.03 19.80
CA GLN A 87 11.55 0.14 20.64
C GLN A 87 10.61 0.87 21.60
N GLN A 88 10.33 2.15 21.37
CA GLN A 88 9.46 2.97 22.23
C GLN A 88 8.11 3.28 21.56
N SER A 89 7.11 3.50 22.41
CA SER A 89 5.79 3.97 22.01
C SER A 89 5.38 5.08 22.98
N PRO A 90 5.28 6.36 22.54
CA PRO A 90 5.60 6.84 21.20
C PRO A 90 7.08 6.82 20.88
N CYS A 91 7.40 6.88 19.60
CA CYS A 91 8.78 6.86 19.11
C CYS A 91 9.60 8.03 19.69
N CYS A 92 10.83 7.73 20.12
CA CYS A 92 11.77 8.74 20.63
C CYS A 92 13.03 8.85 19.76
N CYS A 93 12.97 8.36 18.50
CA CYS A 93 14.09 8.48 17.58
C CYS A 93 14.40 9.95 17.28
N THR A 94 15.69 10.24 17.06
CA THR A 94 16.13 11.50 16.49
C THR A 94 16.33 11.29 14.98
N PHE A 95 15.64 12.11 14.17
CA PHE A 95 15.86 12.10 12.72
C PHE A 95 15.67 13.46 12.11
#